data_463e7a87f434576f116d9232fb25f965
#
_entry.id   463e7a87f434576f116d9232fb25f965
#
_cell.length_a   1.000
_cell.length_b   1.000
_cell.length_c   1.000
_cell.angle_alpha   90.00
_cell.angle_beta   90.00
_cell.angle_gamma   90.00
#
_symmetry.space_group_name_H-M   'P 1'
#
loop_
_entity.id
_entity.type
_entity.pdbx_description
1 polymer ?
#
loop_
_entity_poly.entity_id
_entity_poly.type
_entity_poly.pdbx_seq_one_letter_code
_entity_poly.pdbx_strand_id
1 'polypeptide(L)'
;MRLSDADARRLLTAADHAVLAVNDAAGPPLVVPVTVAALDVEGTACLAFAVDHKPKSGARLRRLRLVEADPRVAVLAEHYEADWTRLWWARADGSAEVLGPDGDGPRRAALAALAATYPQYRTVPPTGEVVLVRVERWSGWSGGETP
;
A
#
# COMPACT_ATOMS: atom_id res chain seq x y z
N MET A 1 6.59 2.88 -22.29
CA MET A 1 5.17 3.04 -22.74
C MET A 1 4.29 3.23 -21.54
N ARG A 2 3.40 4.19 -21.59
CA ARG A 2 2.49 4.47 -20.48
C ARG A 2 1.49 3.32 -20.29
N LEU A 3 1.33 2.85 -19.05
CA LEU A 3 0.35 1.82 -18.72
C LEU A 3 -1.07 2.39 -18.63
N SER A 4 -2.06 1.54 -18.93
CA SER A 4 -3.45 1.82 -18.57
C SER A 4 -3.63 1.76 -17.05
N ASP A 5 -4.69 2.37 -16.54
CA ASP A 5 -5.02 2.29 -15.10
C ASP A 5 -5.22 0.83 -14.65
N ALA A 6 -5.85 0.01 -15.50
CA ALA A 6 -6.06 -1.42 -15.21
C ALA A 6 -4.73 -2.19 -15.14
N ASP A 7 -3.79 -1.93 -16.04
CA ASP A 7 -2.48 -2.58 -16.01
C ASP A 7 -1.64 -2.11 -14.82
N ALA A 8 -1.64 -0.82 -14.52
CA ALA A 8 -0.95 -0.28 -13.37
C ALA A 8 -1.48 -0.91 -12.07
N ARG A 9 -2.81 -1.01 -11.93
CA ARG A 9 -3.45 -1.68 -10.79
C ARG A 9 -3.03 -3.15 -10.73
N ARG A 10 -3.11 -3.89 -11.83
CA ARG A 10 -2.75 -5.30 -11.88
C ARG A 10 -1.31 -5.54 -11.47
N LEU A 11 -0.37 -4.78 -12.01
CA LEU A 11 1.06 -4.93 -11.70
C LEU A 11 1.37 -4.59 -10.24
N LEU A 12 0.82 -3.50 -9.71
CA LEU A 12 1.05 -3.10 -8.33
C LEU A 12 0.49 -4.16 -7.36
N THR A 13 -0.71 -4.66 -7.61
CA THR A 13 -1.36 -5.61 -6.72
C THR A 13 -0.79 -7.03 -6.81
N ALA A 14 -0.07 -7.36 -7.88
CA ALA A 14 0.64 -8.63 -8.03
C ALA A 14 2.07 -8.61 -7.46
N ALA A 15 2.57 -7.44 -7.09
CA ALA A 15 3.92 -7.31 -6.53
C ALA A 15 3.99 -7.87 -5.10
N ASP A 16 5.15 -8.44 -4.73
CA ASP A 16 5.37 -8.99 -3.39
C ASP A 16 5.35 -7.94 -2.29
N HIS A 17 5.75 -6.73 -2.62
CA HIS A 17 5.77 -5.58 -1.73
C HIS A 17 5.70 -4.30 -2.55
N ALA A 18 5.50 -3.20 -1.87
CA ALA A 18 5.50 -1.87 -2.46
C ALA A 18 6.23 -0.88 -1.55
N VAL A 19 6.42 0.33 -2.04
CA VAL A 19 6.98 1.43 -1.27
C VAL A 19 5.89 2.44 -1.00
N LEU A 20 5.72 2.80 0.27
CA LEU A 20 4.82 3.84 0.71
C LEU A 20 5.58 5.16 0.85
N ALA A 21 5.06 6.22 0.25
CA ALA A 21 5.55 7.59 0.42
C ALA A 21 4.49 8.42 1.14
N VAL A 22 4.91 9.10 2.20
CA VAL A 22 4.05 9.91 3.07
C VAL A 22 4.69 11.28 3.25
N ASN A 23 3.89 12.34 3.19
CA ASN A 23 4.37 13.69 3.42
C ASN A 23 4.77 13.91 4.88
N ASP A 24 5.80 14.70 5.09
CA ASP A 24 6.22 15.20 6.40
C ASP A 24 6.41 16.72 6.29
N ALA A 25 5.54 17.48 6.94
CA ALA A 25 5.60 18.95 6.91
C ALA A 25 6.87 19.50 7.59
N ALA A 26 7.51 18.72 8.46
CA ALA A 26 8.69 19.12 9.21
C ALA A 26 10.01 18.66 8.59
N GLY A 27 9.98 17.90 7.49
CA GLY A 27 11.18 17.35 6.90
C GLY A 27 10.96 16.67 5.55
N PRO A 28 11.91 15.87 5.09
CA PRO A 28 11.75 15.14 3.84
C PRO A 28 10.62 14.11 3.92
N PRO A 29 9.99 13.75 2.78
CA PRO A 29 8.98 12.70 2.75
C PRO A 29 9.49 11.40 3.38
N LEU A 30 8.63 10.72 4.11
CA LEU A 30 8.92 9.37 4.60
C LEU A 30 8.67 8.37 3.48
N VAL A 31 9.65 7.52 3.21
CA VAL A 31 9.58 6.47 2.18
C VAL A 31 9.97 5.15 2.82
N VAL A 32 9.04 4.18 2.84
CA VAL A 32 9.25 2.89 3.52
C VAL A 32 8.66 1.73 2.71
N PRO A 33 9.29 0.55 2.71
CA PRO A 33 8.69 -0.64 2.12
C PRO A 33 7.50 -1.13 2.97
N VAL A 34 6.48 -1.62 2.30
CA VAL A 34 5.28 -2.19 2.93
C VAL A 34 4.81 -3.43 2.18
N THR A 35 4.22 -4.36 2.88
CA THR A 35 3.38 -5.41 2.26
C THR A 35 1.99 -4.84 2.06
N VAL A 36 1.38 -5.11 0.93
CA VAL A 36 0.14 -4.45 0.53
C VAL A 36 -0.83 -5.44 -0.12
N ALA A 37 -2.09 -5.35 0.22
CA ALA A 37 -3.15 -6.12 -0.40
C ALA A 37 -4.20 -5.20 -1.03
N ALA A 38 -4.77 -5.63 -2.15
CA ALA A 38 -5.83 -4.91 -2.83
C ALA A 38 -7.21 -5.41 -2.39
N LEU A 39 -8.15 -4.49 -2.28
CA LEU A 39 -9.56 -4.79 -2.03
C LEU A 39 -10.43 -3.66 -2.56
N ASP A 40 -11.73 -3.95 -2.67
CA ASP A 40 -12.73 -2.91 -2.94
C ASP A 40 -13.53 -2.66 -1.67
N VAL A 41 -13.73 -1.39 -1.33
CA VAL A 41 -14.57 -0.96 -0.21
C VAL A 41 -15.62 0.00 -0.74
N GLU A 42 -16.87 -0.41 -0.64
CA GLU A 42 -18.02 0.40 -1.13
C GLU A 42 -17.85 0.88 -2.58
N GLY A 43 -17.35 0.00 -3.44
CA GLY A 43 -17.13 0.29 -4.86
C GLY A 43 -15.85 1.09 -5.18
N THR A 44 -15.03 1.42 -4.19
CA THR A 44 -13.75 2.13 -4.36
C THR A 44 -12.59 1.16 -4.27
N ALA A 45 -11.67 1.24 -5.23
CA ALA A 45 -10.42 0.47 -5.20
C ALA A 45 -9.54 0.96 -4.06
N CYS A 46 -9.11 0.05 -3.20
CA CYS A 46 -8.31 0.33 -2.02
C CYS A 46 -7.07 -0.55 -1.96
N LEU A 47 -6.08 -0.08 -1.22
CA LEU A 47 -4.92 -0.84 -0.80
C LEU A 47 -4.89 -0.85 0.73
N ALA A 48 -4.49 -1.98 1.32
CA ALA A 48 -4.37 -2.10 2.76
C ALA A 48 -2.98 -2.58 3.15
N PHE A 49 -2.44 -2.04 4.23
CA PHE A 49 -1.25 -2.57 4.89
C PHE A 49 -1.42 -2.53 6.40
N ALA A 50 -0.76 -3.49 7.07
CA ALA A 50 -0.84 -3.62 8.51
C ALA A 50 0.44 -3.12 9.18
N VAL A 51 0.32 -2.76 10.44
CA VAL A 51 1.45 -2.48 11.31
C VAL A 51 1.75 -3.76 12.10
N ASP A 52 2.85 -4.41 11.74
CA ASP A 52 3.18 -5.74 12.27
C ASP A 52 3.79 -5.72 13.66
N HIS A 53 4.41 -4.61 14.06
CA HIS A 53 5.15 -4.53 15.29
C HIS A 53 4.76 -3.30 16.11
N LYS A 54 4.49 -3.50 17.39
CA LYS A 54 4.43 -2.39 18.34
C LYS A 54 5.85 -1.89 18.58
N PRO A 55 6.11 -0.57 18.54
CA PRO A 55 7.39 -0.03 18.92
C PRO A 55 7.74 -0.45 20.37
N LYS A 56 8.99 -0.86 20.59
CA LYS A 56 9.47 -1.27 21.94
C LYS A 56 9.32 -0.17 22.99
N SER A 57 9.33 1.10 22.55
CA SER A 57 9.15 2.28 23.40
C SER A 57 7.69 2.60 23.73
N GLY A 58 6.72 1.88 23.16
CA GLY A 58 5.30 2.23 23.23
C GLY A 58 4.90 3.44 22.38
N ALA A 59 5.84 4.09 21.71
CA ALA A 59 5.56 5.20 20.83
C ALA A 59 4.85 4.72 19.56
N ARG A 60 3.89 5.51 19.09
CA ARG A 60 3.21 5.23 17.84
C ARG A 60 4.17 5.38 16.66
N LEU A 61 4.09 4.48 15.67
CA LEU A 61 4.92 4.56 14.48
C LEU A 61 4.76 5.90 13.78
N ARG A 62 5.88 6.46 13.32
CA ARG A 62 5.91 7.76 12.65
C ARG A 62 4.99 7.79 11.44
N ARG A 63 4.95 6.70 10.64
CA ARG A 63 4.09 6.65 9.44
C ARG A 63 2.61 6.84 9.75
N LEU A 64 2.11 6.35 10.89
CA LEU A 64 0.72 6.52 11.29
C LEU A 64 0.42 7.96 11.66
N ARG A 65 1.31 8.61 12.41
CA ARG A 65 1.17 10.02 12.77
C ARG A 65 1.20 10.93 11.55
N LEU A 66 2.09 10.65 10.59
CA LEU A 66 2.21 11.44 9.36
C LEU A 66 0.98 11.29 8.48
N VAL A 67 0.44 10.08 8.33
CA VAL A 67 -0.79 9.80 7.58
C VAL A 67 -2.00 10.54 8.20
N GLU A 68 -2.09 10.58 9.51
CA GLU A 68 -3.17 11.31 10.20
C GLU A 68 -3.04 12.82 10.04
N ALA A 69 -1.80 13.34 10.00
CA ALA A 69 -1.55 14.76 9.78
C ALA A 69 -1.80 15.18 8.32
N ASP A 70 -1.42 14.34 7.36
CA ASP A 70 -1.66 14.54 5.92
C ASP A 70 -1.97 13.18 5.28
N PRO A 71 -3.23 12.92 4.91
CA PRO A 71 -3.66 11.62 4.41
C PRO A 71 -3.20 11.31 2.97
N ARG A 72 -2.66 12.27 2.24
CA ARG A 72 -2.20 12.07 0.87
C ARG A 72 -0.97 11.17 0.86
N VAL A 73 -1.05 10.07 0.13
CA VAL A 73 0.02 9.09 0.03
C VAL A 73 0.21 8.62 -1.41
N ALA A 74 1.39 8.08 -1.69
CA ALA A 74 1.65 7.32 -2.90
C ALA A 74 2.17 5.94 -2.54
N VAL A 75 1.77 4.94 -3.31
CA VAL A 75 2.24 3.56 -3.20
C VAL A 75 2.85 3.16 -4.54
N LEU A 76 4.09 2.71 -4.52
CA LEU A 76 4.86 2.37 -5.73
C LEU A 76 5.33 0.93 -5.67
N ALA A 77 5.08 0.17 -6.73
CA ALA A 77 5.75 -1.09 -7.00
C ALA A 77 6.54 -0.98 -8.31
N GLU A 78 7.62 -1.73 -8.42
CA GLU A 78 8.47 -1.67 -9.59
C GLU A 78 9.18 -3.00 -9.83
N HIS A 79 9.64 -3.18 -11.05
CA HIS A 79 10.52 -4.26 -11.44
C HIS A 79 11.66 -3.72 -12.29
N TYR A 80 12.88 -3.92 -11.83
CA TYR A 80 14.10 -3.50 -12.54
C TYR A 80 15.04 -4.68 -12.75
N GLU A 81 15.51 -4.83 -13.97
CA GLU A 81 16.47 -5.88 -14.35
C GLU A 81 17.37 -5.39 -15.48
N ALA A 82 18.34 -6.22 -15.89
CA ALA A 82 19.30 -5.86 -16.93
C ALA A 82 18.66 -5.69 -18.33
N ASP A 83 17.60 -6.41 -18.61
CA ASP A 83 16.80 -6.24 -19.83
C ASP A 83 15.77 -5.12 -19.63
N TRP A 84 16.06 -3.95 -20.14
CA TRP A 84 15.23 -2.76 -19.96
C TRP A 84 13.87 -2.85 -20.65
N THR A 85 13.67 -3.76 -21.58
CA THR A 85 12.34 -3.99 -22.18
C THR A 85 11.37 -4.62 -21.20
N ARG A 86 11.86 -5.17 -20.08
CA ARG A 86 11.08 -5.80 -19.02
C ARG A 86 10.88 -4.93 -17.79
N LEU A 87 11.44 -3.73 -17.81
CA LEU A 87 11.25 -2.78 -16.70
C LEU A 87 9.80 -2.28 -16.66
N TRP A 88 9.29 -2.13 -15.46
CA TRP A 88 8.02 -1.44 -15.24
C TRP A 88 7.97 -0.81 -13.86
N TRP A 89 7.13 0.18 -13.73
CA TRP A 89 6.68 0.66 -12.42
C TRP A 89 5.18 0.95 -12.49
N ALA A 90 4.52 0.79 -11.35
CA ALA A 90 3.11 1.09 -11.16
C ALA A 90 2.91 1.84 -9.85
N ARG A 91 2.06 2.85 -9.86
CA ARG A 91 1.85 3.73 -8.73
C ARG A 91 0.36 3.99 -8.51
N ALA A 92 -0.02 4.00 -7.24
CA ALA A 92 -1.32 4.43 -6.77
C ALA A 92 -1.17 5.70 -5.94
N ASP A 93 -1.90 6.75 -6.28
CA ASP A 93 -2.03 7.95 -5.48
C ASP A 93 -3.40 7.92 -4.80
N GLY A 94 -3.45 8.25 -3.53
CA GLY A 94 -4.70 8.20 -2.80
C GLY A 94 -4.67 8.86 -1.43
N SER A 95 -5.73 8.61 -0.70
CA SER A 95 -5.94 9.12 0.66
C SER A 95 -5.97 7.96 1.64
N ALA A 96 -5.14 8.04 2.68
CA ALA A 96 -4.98 7.01 3.68
C ALA A 96 -5.77 7.30 4.95
N GLU A 97 -6.30 6.24 5.54
CA GLU A 97 -7.03 6.26 6.80
C GLU A 97 -6.45 5.19 7.73
N VAL A 98 -6.20 5.54 8.98
CA VAL A 98 -5.76 4.59 10.00
C VAL A 98 -6.97 3.97 10.67
N LEU A 99 -7.08 2.65 10.57
CA LEU A 99 -8.15 1.88 11.20
C LEU A 99 -7.62 1.26 12.48
N GLY A 100 -8.22 1.62 13.61
CA GLY A 100 -7.81 1.12 14.92
C GLY A 100 -8.07 -0.38 15.12
N PRO A 101 -7.43 -1.00 16.13
CA PRO A 101 -7.54 -2.44 16.38
C PRO A 101 -8.96 -2.91 16.73
N ASP A 102 -9.80 -2.03 17.25
CA ASP A 102 -11.20 -2.32 17.57
C ASP A 102 -12.17 -1.95 16.42
N GLY A 103 -11.63 -1.59 15.26
CA GLY A 103 -12.42 -1.23 14.09
C GLY A 103 -13.23 -2.40 13.53
N ASP A 104 -14.33 -2.07 12.86
CA ASP A 104 -15.24 -3.03 12.27
C ASP A 104 -15.13 -3.05 10.72
N GLY A 105 -16.16 -3.31 10.00
CA GLY A 105 -16.33 -3.31 8.55
C GLY A 105 -15.08 -3.22 7.68
N PRO A 106 -14.58 -2.02 7.36
CA PRO A 106 -13.40 -1.85 6.50
C PRO A 106 -12.13 -2.52 7.04
N ARG A 107 -11.94 -2.53 8.36
CA ARG A 107 -10.81 -3.23 8.99
C ARG A 107 -10.89 -4.74 8.74
N ARG A 108 -12.05 -5.34 8.92
CA ARG A 108 -12.27 -6.77 8.71
C ARG A 108 -12.01 -7.14 7.25
N ALA A 109 -12.48 -6.34 6.31
CA ALA A 109 -12.22 -6.53 4.87
C ALA A 109 -10.74 -6.41 4.55
N ALA A 110 -10.03 -5.43 5.11
CA ALA A 110 -8.61 -5.24 4.94
C ALA A 110 -7.79 -6.43 5.48
N LEU A 111 -8.12 -6.93 6.67
CA LEU A 111 -7.45 -8.11 7.25
C LEU A 111 -7.69 -9.36 6.42
N ALA A 112 -8.89 -9.55 5.88
CA ALA A 112 -9.20 -10.67 4.99
C ALA A 112 -8.39 -10.60 3.70
N ALA A 113 -8.24 -9.42 3.09
CA ALA A 113 -7.43 -9.21 1.90
C ALA A 113 -5.93 -9.48 2.16
N LEU A 114 -5.41 -9.02 3.29
CA LEU A 114 -4.02 -9.27 3.71
C LEU A 114 -3.77 -10.76 3.94
N ALA A 115 -4.67 -11.47 4.60
CA ALA A 115 -4.58 -12.91 4.82
C ALA A 115 -4.66 -13.70 3.51
N ALA A 116 -5.48 -13.27 2.55
CA ALA A 116 -5.58 -13.89 1.24
C ALA A 116 -4.29 -13.72 0.43
N THR A 117 -3.59 -12.60 0.59
CA THR A 117 -2.38 -12.24 -0.18
C THR A 117 -1.11 -12.82 0.46
N TYR A 118 -1.00 -12.77 1.78
CA TYR A 118 0.21 -13.17 2.53
C TYR A 118 -0.09 -14.34 3.48
N PRO A 119 0.52 -15.52 3.24
CA PRO A 119 0.34 -16.69 4.14
C PRO A 119 0.70 -16.38 5.60
N GLN A 120 1.67 -15.51 5.85
CA GLN A 120 2.10 -15.12 7.18
C GLN A 120 0.97 -14.50 8.01
N TYR A 121 0.08 -13.75 7.36
CA TYR A 121 -1.07 -13.13 8.03
C TYR A 121 -2.21 -14.10 8.32
N ARG A 122 -2.22 -15.29 7.68
CA ARG A 122 -3.13 -16.38 8.06
C ARG A 122 -2.68 -17.07 9.34
N THR A 123 -1.36 -17.23 9.50
CA THR A 123 -0.78 -17.87 10.70
C THR A 123 -0.77 -16.95 11.90
N VAL A 124 -0.37 -15.68 11.69
CA VAL A 124 -0.32 -14.64 12.73
C VAL A 124 -1.02 -13.40 12.20
N PRO A 125 -2.34 -13.29 12.40
CA PRO A 125 -3.10 -12.11 11.96
C PRO A 125 -2.60 -10.84 12.63
N PRO A 126 -2.58 -9.70 11.92
CA PRO A 126 -2.25 -8.42 12.54
C PRO A 126 -3.26 -8.05 13.63
N THR A 127 -2.75 -7.66 14.79
CA THR A 127 -3.57 -7.24 15.93
C THR A 127 -3.59 -5.72 16.13
N GLY A 128 -2.66 -5.02 15.49
CA GLY A 128 -2.53 -3.57 15.56
C GLY A 128 -3.37 -2.81 14.56
N GLU A 129 -2.96 -1.60 14.28
CA GLU A 129 -3.62 -0.71 13.34
C GLU A 129 -3.41 -1.17 11.90
N VAL A 130 -4.40 -0.91 11.07
CA VAL A 130 -4.37 -1.15 9.62
C VAL A 130 -4.53 0.18 8.92
N VAL A 131 -3.77 0.40 7.87
CA VAL A 131 -3.92 1.58 7.01
C VAL A 131 -4.65 1.18 5.75
N LEU A 132 -5.72 1.91 5.45
CA LEU A 132 -6.51 1.75 4.23
C LEU A 132 -6.27 2.96 3.33
N VAL A 133 -5.79 2.71 2.12
CA VAL A 133 -5.59 3.74 1.10
C VAL A 133 -6.72 3.64 0.08
N ARG A 134 -7.54 4.69 -0.01
CA ARG A 134 -8.51 4.83 -1.09
C ARG A 134 -7.80 5.42 -2.30
N VAL A 135 -7.70 4.63 -3.38
CA VAL A 135 -6.96 5.02 -4.56
C VAL A 135 -7.79 5.98 -5.41
N GLU A 136 -7.20 7.13 -5.72
CA GLU A 136 -7.79 8.16 -6.55
C GLU A 136 -7.26 8.10 -7.99
N ARG A 137 -6.00 7.65 -8.15
CA ARG A 137 -5.34 7.60 -9.46
C ARG A 137 -4.36 6.44 -9.53
N TRP A 138 -4.42 5.72 -10.65
CA TRP A 138 -3.41 4.75 -11.05
C TRP A 138 -2.53 5.34 -12.15
N SER A 139 -1.25 5.02 -12.13
CA SER A 139 -0.31 5.39 -13.19
C SER A 139 0.81 4.38 -13.29
N GLY A 140 1.47 4.33 -14.42
CA GLY A 140 2.59 3.42 -14.59
C GLY A 140 3.26 3.55 -15.94
N TRP A 141 4.35 2.83 -16.09
CA TRP A 141 5.15 2.78 -17.29
C TRP A 141 5.79 1.40 -17.45
N SER A 142 5.98 0.96 -18.70
CA SER A 142 6.76 -0.24 -19.03
C SER A 142 7.75 0.03 -20.15
N GLY A 143 8.89 -0.64 -20.13
CA GLY A 143 9.96 -0.52 -21.14
C GLY A 143 9.65 -1.25 -22.45
N GLY A 144 8.69 -2.17 -22.43
CA GLY A 144 8.24 -2.94 -23.58
C GLY A 144 6.75 -3.21 -23.53
N GLU A 145 6.33 -4.34 -24.07
CA GLU A 145 4.94 -4.78 -23.92
C GLU A 145 4.59 -4.94 -22.43
N THR A 146 3.34 -4.66 -22.09
CA THR A 146 2.88 -4.78 -20.70
C THR A 146 2.99 -6.24 -20.24
N PRO A 147 3.69 -6.51 -19.12
CA PRO A 147 3.88 -7.86 -18.62
C PRO A 147 2.58 -8.56 -18.25
#